data_05417914debb29c6285dc8a386a96d4d
#
_entry.id   05417914debb29c6285dc8a386a96d4d
#
_cell.length_a   1.000
_cell.length_b   1.000
_cell.length_c   1.000
_cell.angle_alpha   90.00
_cell.angle_beta   90.00
_cell.angle_gamma   90.00
#
_symmetry.space_group_name_H-M   'P 1'
#
loop_
_entity.id
_entity.type
_entity.pdbx_description
1 polymer ?
#
loop_
_entity_poly.entity_id
_entity_poly.type
_entity_poly.pdbx_seq_one_letter_code
_entity_poly.pdbx_strand_id
1 'polypeptide(L)'
;ATRPGSPAHLPLLELAARHSLAAVATAHHRDDIAEGVVMQLLRGAGPRALAGIAAATSAGIVRPLLPWRRPEIVAWLRANRIPWIEDSSNADLGHLRNRVRHVVLPELRRSAPRIDDHLVRLADALAADEALFAAELEQAAAWIRPWAPDGGVPLADLQALARPLRSRWLHAQAARAGIGRVTRRQTELLHRLIEELAPRSVTLAGRWRLR
;
A
#
# COMPACT_ATOMS: atom_id res chain seq x y z
N ALA A 1 0.73 6.35 8.38
CA ALA A 1 1.95 6.63 7.58
C ALA A 1 1.74 6.04 6.19
N THR A 2 1.45 6.92 5.23
CA THR A 2 1.28 6.59 3.81
C THR A 2 2.58 5.94 3.32
N ARG A 3 2.47 4.86 2.54
CA ARG A 3 3.63 4.20 1.92
C ARG A 3 4.56 5.25 1.31
N PRO A 4 5.86 5.26 1.60
CA PRO A 4 6.80 6.00 0.77
C PRO A 4 6.57 5.54 -0.67
N GLY A 5 6.58 6.47 -1.61
CA GLY A 5 6.33 6.22 -3.02
C GLY A 5 7.12 5.01 -3.50
N SER A 6 6.56 4.25 -4.46
CA SER A 6 7.29 3.15 -5.11
C SER A 6 8.70 3.65 -5.45
N PRO A 7 9.75 2.81 -5.32
CA PRO A 7 11.12 3.21 -5.68
C PRO A 7 11.21 3.85 -7.07
N ALA A 8 10.30 3.52 -7.98
CA ALA A 8 10.17 4.15 -9.29
C ALA A 8 9.86 5.66 -9.26
N HIS A 9 9.31 6.20 -8.17
CA HIS A 9 8.97 7.62 -8.07
C HIS A 9 10.06 8.47 -7.38
N LEU A 10 11.07 7.85 -6.76
CA LEU A 10 12.13 8.57 -6.05
C LEU A 10 12.87 9.59 -6.96
N PRO A 11 13.29 9.23 -8.18
CA PRO A 11 13.96 10.20 -9.07
C PRO A 11 13.06 11.38 -9.44
N LEU A 12 11.75 11.15 -9.60
CA LEU A 12 10.79 12.21 -9.92
C LEU A 12 10.57 13.14 -8.74
N LEU A 13 10.54 12.62 -7.51
CA LEU A 13 10.41 13.43 -6.30
C LEU A 13 11.69 14.27 -6.06
N GLU A 14 12.86 13.70 -6.30
CA GLU A 14 14.14 14.43 -6.24
C GLU A 14 14.18 15.55 -7.29
N LEU A 15 13.71 15.29 -8.50
CA LEU A 15 13.62 16.30 -9.56
C LEU A 15 12.64 17.41 -9.17
N ALA A 16 11.46 17.05 -8.65
CA ALA A 16 10.48 18.01 -8.16
C ALA A 16 11.06 18.92 -7.07
N ALA A 17 11.80 18.35 -6.12
CA ALA A 17 12.47 19.11 -5.07
C ALA A 17 13.52 20.10 -5.63
N ARG A 18 14.34 19.66 -6.60
CA ARG A 18 15.33 20.53 -7.27
C ARG A 18 14.70 21.71 -8.00
N HIS A 19 13.51 21.53 -8.54
CA HIS A 19 12.78 22.58 -9.26
C HIS A 19 11.72 23.30 -8.40
N SER A 20 11.73 23.10 -7.08
CA SER A 20 10.78 23.68 -6.14
C SER A 20 9.31 23.44 -6.52
N LEU A 21 9.00 22.27 -7.11
CA LEU A 21 7.65 21.89 -7.49
C LEU A 21 6.88 21.34 -6.29
N ALA A 22 5.60 21.71 -6.18
CA ALA A 22 4.76 21.32 -5.05
C ALA A 22 4.39 19.82 -5.05
N ALA A 23 4.30 19.18 -6.22
CA ALA A 23 3.92 17.77 -6.35
C ALA A 23 4.36 17.18 -7.68
N VAL A 24 4.35 15.83 -7.73
CA VAL A 24 4.52 15.03 -8.96
C VAL A 24 3.16 14.44 -9.32
N ALA A 25 2.62 14.80 -10.48
CA ALA A 25 1.43 14.17 -11.02
C ALA A 25 1.76 12.87 -11.75
N THR A 26 1.00 11.79 -11.49
CA THR A 26 1.13 10.53 -12.21
C THR A 26 -0.19 10.16 -12.89
N ALA A 27 -0.11 9.49 -14.04
CA ALA A 27 -1.26 9.17 -14.90
C ALA A 27 -2.00 7.88 -14.49
N HIS A 28 -1.96 7.49 -13.21
CA HIS A 28 -2.78 6.39 -12.74
C HIS A 28 -4.27 6.73 -12.85
N HIS A 29 -5.06 5.78 -13.33
CA HIS A 29 -6.49 5.92 -13.55
C HIS A 29 -7.28 4.81 -12.82
N ARG A 30 -8.61 4.85 -12.91
CA ARG A 30 -9.51 3.95 -12.16
C ARG A 30 -9.24 2.46 -12.44
N ASP A 31 -8.94 2.10 -13.70
CA ASP A 31 -8.66 0.70 -14.04
C ASP A 31 -7.37 0.19 -13.40
N ASP A 32 -6.39 1.07 -13.12
CA ASP A 32 -5.17 0.70 -12.39
C ASP A 32 -5.44 0.26 -10.96
N ILE A 33 -6.52 0.77 -10.33
CA ILE A 33 -6.96 0.31 -9.02
C ILE A 33 -7.44 -1.14 -9.11
N ALA A 34 -8.33 -1.44 -10.07
CA ALA A 34 -8.85 -2.80 -10.25
C ALA A 34 -7.73 -3.81 -10.56
N GLU A 35 -6.82 -3.45 -11.49
CA GLU A 35 -5.60 -4.24 -11.78
C GLU A 35 -4.77 -4.49 -10.52
N GLY A 36 -4.52 -3.43 -9.75
CA GLY A 36 -3.74 -3.47 -8.53
C GLY A 36 -4.35 -4.40 -7.48
N VAL A 37 -5.66 -4.35 -7.26
CA VAL A 37 -6.38 -5.22 -6.33
C VAL A 37 -6.23 -6.68 -6.74
N VAL A 38 -6.47 -7.03 -8.02
CA VAL A 38 -6.31 -8.41 -8.53
C VAL A 38 -4.87 -8.87 -8.36
N MET A 39 -3.87 -8.03 -8.70
CA MET A 39 -2.46 -8.38 -8.52
C MET A 39 -2.10 -8.65 -7.06
N GLN A 40 -2.68 -7.90 -6.12
CA GLN A 40 -2.44 -8.10 -4.70
C GLN A 40 -3.15 -9.35 -4.16
N LEU A 41 -4.35 -9.67 -4.65
CA LEU A 41 -5.04 -10.94 -4.34
C LEU A 41 -4.23 -12.14 -4.79
N LEU A 42 -3.71 -12.13 -6.02
CA LEU A 42 -2.85 -13.20 -6.56
C LEU A 42 -1.55 -13.38 -5.75
N ARG A 43 -1.09 -12.36 -5.05
CA ARG A 43 0.10 -12.42 -4.16
C ARG A 43 -0.23 -12.81 -2.72
N GLY A 44 -1.50 -13.08 -2.40
CA GLY A 44 -1.93 -13.36 -1.03
C GLY A 44 -1.76 -12.17 -0.09
N ALA A 45 -1.92 -10.96 -0.60
CA ALA A 45 -1.74 -9.74 0.18
C ALA A 45 -2.91 -9.50 1.14
N GLY A 46 -2.62 -8.89 2.30
CA GLY A 46 -3.62 -8.51 3.29
C GLY A 46 -4.34 -7.18 2.95
N PRO A 47 -5.34 -6.79 3.80
CA PRO A 47 -6.23 -5.65 3.56
C PRO A 47 -5.52 -4.35 3.19
N ARG A 48 -4.45 -4.01 3.92
CA ARG A 48 -3.66 -2.80 3.66
C ARG A 48 -3.10 -2.71 2.23
N ALA A 49 -2.73 -3.83 1.62
CA ALA A 49 -2.21 -3.83 0.25
C ALA A 49 -3.33 -3.80 -0.79
N LEU A 50 -4.53 -4.26 -0.41
CA LEU A 50 -5.75 -4.22 -1.22
C LEU A 50 -6.43 -2.85 -1.19
N ALA A 51 -6.07 -1.96 -0.27
CA ALA A 51 -6.58 -0.59 -0.18
C ALA A 51 -6.27 0.29 -1.42
N GLY A 52 -5.68 -0.29 -2.45
CA GLY A 52 -5.48 0.34 -3.75
C GLY A 52 -4.42 1.45 -3.75
N ILE A 53 -4.65 2.43 -4.60
CA ILE A 53 -3.74 3.54 -4.87
C ILE A 53 -4.38 4.82 -4.36
N ALA A 54 -3.74 5.52 -3.41
CA ALA A 54 -4.26 6.79 -2.88
C ALA A 54 -4.21 7.91 -3.93
N ALA A 55 -5.21 8.80 -3.94
CA ALA A 55 -5.26 9.96 -4.83
C ALA A 55 -4.09 10.93 -4.61
N ALA A 56 -3.64 11.06 -3.36
CA ALA A 56 -2.46 11.82 -2.99
C ALA A 56 -1.65 11.07 -1.92
N THR A 57 -0.35 11.38 -1.83
CA THR A 57 0.54 10.82 -0.81
C THR A 57 1.24 11.93 -0.05
N SER A 58 1.63 11.69 1.20
CA SER A 58 2.47 12.61 1.99
C SER A 58 3.84 12.88 1.36
N ALA A 59 4.28 12.04 0.43
CA ALA A 59 5.52 12.23 -0.33
C ALA A 59 5.39 13.21 -1.52
N GLY A 60 4.21 13.81 -1.74
CA GLY A 60 4.01 14.78 -2.81
C GLY A 60 3.62 14.18 -4.17
N ILE A 61 3.13 12.92 -4.21
CA ILE A 61 2.59 12.35 -5.45
C ILE A 61 1.08 12.57 -5.48
N VAL A 62 0.56 13.08 -6.61
CA VAL A 62 -0.88 13.24 -6.86
C VAL A 62 -1.31 12.46 -8.10
N ARG A 63 -2.58 12.04 -8.16
CA ARG A 63 -3.13 11.22 -9.24
C ARG A 63 -4.46 11.81 -9.75
N PRO A 64 -4.40 12.87 -10.57
CA PRO A 64 -5.59 13.59 -11.00
C PRO A 64 -6.56 12.73 -11.84
N LEU A 65 -6.04 11.71 -12.54
CA LEU A 65 -6.83 10.86 -13.43
C LEU A 65 -7.47 9.66 -12.71
N LEU A 66 -7.25 9.49 -11.40
CA LEU A 66 -7.72 8.33 -10.64
C LEU A 66 -9.26 8.12 -10.67
N PRO A 67 -10.11 9.17 -10.74
CA PRO A 67 -11.55 8.99 -10.89
C PRO A 67 -12.00 8.46 -12.26
N TRP A 68 -11.15 8.63 -13.28
CA TRP A 68 -11.49 8.36 -14.69
C TRP A 68 -11.08 6.97 -15.13
N ARG A 69 -11.88 6.36 -16.04
CA ARG A 69 -11.52 5.12 -16.72
C ARG A 69 -10.70 5.42 -17.97
N ARG A 70 -9.83 4.48 -18.36
CA ARG A 70 -9.03 4.63 -19.59
C ARG A 70 -9.86 4.97 -20.84
N PRO A 71 -11.03 4.32 -21.12
CA PRO A 71 -11.85 4.68 -22.29
C PRO A 71 -12.33 6.13 -22.25
N GLU A 72 -12.67 6.67 -21.09
CA GLU A 72 -13.11 8.06 -20.91
C GLU A 72 -11.96 9.04 -21.20
N ILE A 73 -10.76 8.73 -20.71
CA ILE A 73 -9.55 9.52 -20.98
C ILE A 73 -9.25 9.52 -22.49
N VAL A 74 -9.30 8.36 -23.14
CA VAL A 74 -9.05 8.24 -24.58
C VAL A 74 -10.12 9.00 -25.38
N ALA A 75 -11.40 8.90 -25.00
CA ALA A 75 -12.48 9.64 -25.64
C ALA A 75 -12.27 11.15 -25.52
N TRP A 76 -11.85 11.63 -24.35
CA TRP A 76 -11.55 13.04 -24.12
C TRP A 76 -10.36 13.53 -24.96
N LEU A 77 -9.26 12.74 -25.03
CA LEU A 77 -8.10 13.05 -25.88
C LEU A 77 -8.50 13.17 -27.35
N ARG A 78 -9.33 12.23 -27.86
CA ARG A 78 -9.85 12.26 -29.23
C ARG A 78 -10.69 13.52 -29.51
N ALA A 79 -11.62 13.84 -28.60
CA ALA A 79 -12.48 15.02 -28.74
C ALA A 79 -11.68 16.31 -28.79
N ASN A 80 -10.56 16.38 -28.06
CA ASN A 80 -9.67 17.54 -28.03
C ASN A 80 -8.51 17.48 -29.02
N ARG A 81 -8.47 16.45 -29.89
CA ARG A 81 -7.42 16.24 -30.91
C ARG A 81 -6.00 16.20 -30.34
N ILE A 82 -5.85 15.67 -29.13
CA ILE A 82 -4.57 15.51 -28.46
C ILE A 82 -3.98 14.15 -28.86
N PRO A 83 -2.81 14.10 -29.50
CA PRO A 83 -2.17 12.84 -29.86
C PRO A 83 -1.65 12.12 -28.59
N TRP A 84 -1.68 10.78 -28.61
CA TRP A 84 -1.07 9.94 -27.57
C TRP A 84 -0.31 8.79 -28.23
N ILE A 85 0.62 8.21 -27.52
CA ILE A 85 1.39 7.05 -27.95
C ILE A 85 0.93 5.83 -27.14
N GLU A 86 0.70 4.71 -27.82
CA GLU A 86 0.52 3.43 -27.15
C GLU A 86 1.86 2.70 -27.11
N ASP A 87 2.32 2.43 -25.88
CA ASP A 87 3.56 1.70 -25.65
C ASP A 87 3.34 0.21 -26.00
N SER A 88 4.14 -0.31 -26.93
CA SER A 88 4.08 -1.70 -27.38
C SER A 88 4.39 -2.71 -26.26
N SER A 89 5.13 -2.31 -25.24
CA SER A 89 5.42 -3.16 -24.07
C SER A 89 4.16 -3.53 -23.26
N ASN A 90 3.05 -2.81 -23.45
CA ASN A 90 1.75 -3.14 -22.84
C ASN A 90 1.17 -4.47 -23.34
N ALA A 91 1.65 -5.03 -24.43
CA ALA A 91 1.19 -6.32 -24.97
C ALA A 91 1.97 -7.52 -24.40
N ASP A 92 3.09 -7.31 -23.71
CA ASP A 92 3.90 -8.39 -23.17
C ASP A 92 3.23 -9.07 -21.95
N LEU A 93 2.72 -10.27 -22.18
CA LEU A 93 2.06 -11.11 -21.16
C LEU A 93 3.05 -11.74 -20.14
N GLY A 94 4.35 -11.59 -20.31
CA GLY A 94 5.37 -11.97 -19.34
C GLY A 94 5.21 -11.17 -18.02
N HIS A 95 4.73 -9.95 -18.11
CA HIS A 95 4.46 -9.12 -16.96
C HIS A 95 3.10 -9.44 -16.32
N LEU A 96 3.09 -9.69 -15.00
CA LEU A 96 1.85 -9.99 -14.25
C LEU A 96 0.76 -8.94 -14.49
N ARG A 97 1.11 -7.65 -14.57
CA ARG A 97 0.14 -6.59 -14.79
C ARG A 97 -0.57 -6.74 -16.14
N ASN A 98 0.18 -6.99 -17.19
CA ASN A 98 -0.38 -7.19 -18.53
C ASN A 98 -1.26 -8.45 -18.59
N ARG A 99 -0.87 -9.55 -17.93
CA ARG A 99 -1.73 -10.74 -17.80
C ARG A 99 -3.03 -10.43 -17.06
N VAL A 100 -2.98 -9.66 -15.98
CA VAL A 100 -4.18 -9.25 -15.26
C VAL A 100 -5.08 -8.41 -16.16
N ARG A 101 -4.53 -7.43 -16.88
CA ARG A 101 -5.25 -6.53 -17.78
C ARG A 101 -5.88 -7.25 -18.96
N HIS A 102 -5.14 -8.15 -19.62
CA HIS A 102 -5.52 -8.73 -20.91
C HIS A 102 -6.13 -10.13 -20.81
N VAL A 103 -5.97 -10.83 -19.69
CA VAL A 103 -6.48 -12.20 -19.50
C VAL A 103 -7.41 -12.30 -18.31
N VAL A 104 -6.94 -11.96 -17.10
CA VAL A 104 -7.69 -12.23 -15.88
C VAL A 104 -8.92 -11.34 -15.76
N LEU A 105 -8.77 -10.02 -15.88
CA LEU A 105 -9.90 -9.09 -15.79
C LEU A 105 -10.96 -9.31 -16.89
N PRO A 106 -10.61 -9.54 -18.16
CA PRO A 106 -11.59 -9.90 -19.18
C PRO A 106 -12.41 -11.15 -18.83
N GLU A 107 -11.79 -12.18 -18.24
CA GLU A 107 -12.50 -13.38 -17.81
C GLU A 107 -13.42 -13.10 -16.62
N LEU A 108 -12.95 -12.34 -15.64
CA LEU A 108 -13.78 -11.91 -14.52
C LEU A 108 -14.98 -11.07 -14.96
N ARG A 109 -14.82 -10.21 -15.98
CA ARG A 109 -15.91 -9.39 -16.56
C ARG A 109 -16.97 -10.23 -17.25
N ARG A 110 -16.63 -11.39 -17.83
CA ARG A 110 -17.61 -12.33 -18.40
C ARG A 110 -18.52 -12.90 -17.31
N SER A 111 -17.96 -13.23 -16.15
CA SER A 111 -18.72 -13.76 -15.01
C SER A 111 -19.43 -12.68 -14.21
N ALA A 112 -18.84 -11.49 -14.13
CA ALA A 112 -19.36 -10.35 -13.38
C ALA A 112 -19.07 -9.04 -14.14
N PRO A 113 -19.97 -8.55 -15.00
CA PRO A 113 -19.73 -7.38 -15.86
C PRO A 113 -19.32 -6.09 -15.11
N ARG A 114 -19.68 -5.97 -13.81
CA ARG A 114 -19.35 -4.84 -12.97
C ARG A 114 -18.16 -5.09 -12.03
N ILE A 115 -17.35 -6.10 -12.29
CA ILE A 115 -16.24 -6.51 -11.40
C ILE A 115 -15.26 -5.37 -11.14
N ASP A 116 -14.94 -4.55 -12.13
CA ASP A 116 -14.03 -3.42 -11.95
C ASP A 116 -14.55 -2.45 -10.87
N ASP A 117 -15.84 -2.14 -10.90
CA ASP A 117 -16.46 -1.28 -9.87
C ASP A 117 -16.49 -1.95 -8.50
N HIS A 118 -16.68 -3.28 -8.46
CA HIS A 118 -16.63 -4.03 -7.20
C HIS A 118 -15.22 -4.00 -6.60
N LEU A 119 -14.18 -4.17 -7.42
CA LEU A 119 -12.79 -4.12 -6.98
C LEU A 119 -12.39 -2.71 -6.49
N VAL A 120 -12.83 -1.67 -7.20
CA VAL A 120 -12.60 -0.29 -6.77
C VAL A 120 -13.30 0.01 -5.45
N ARG A 121 -14.60 -0.34 -5.31
CA ARG A 121 -15.32 -0.16 -4.04
C ARG A 121 -14.69 -0.93 -2.87
N LEU A 122 -14.18 -2.14 -3.13
CA LEU A 122 -13.43 -2.89 -2.12
C LEU A 122 -12.17 -2.13 -1.69
N ALA A 123 -11.41 -1.60 -2.66
CA ALA A 123 -10.22 -0.81 -2.37
C ALA A 123 -10.55 0.45 -1.57
N ASP A 124 -11.62 1.17 -1.94
CA ASP A 124 -12.07 2.38 -1.25
C ASP A 124 -12.49 2.09 0.20
N ALA A 125 -13.26 1.01 0.43
CA ALA A 125 -13.66 0.58 1.78
C ALA A 125 -12.43 0.24 2.64
N LEU A 126 -11.50 -0.55 2.10
CA LEU A 126 -10.27 -0.89 2.80
C LEU A 126 -9.36 0.33 3.04
N ALA A 127 -9.37 1.32 2.14
CA ALA A 127 -8.64 2.57 2.34
C ALA A 127 -9.23 3.38 3.50
N ALA A 128 -10.57 3.43 3.63
CA ALA A 128 -11.24 4.06 4.75
C ALA A 128 -10.90 3.38 6.09
N ASP A 129 -10.93 2.04 6.13
CA ASP A 129 -10.51 1.27 7.31
C ASP A 129 -9.05 1.55 7.68
N GLU A 130 -8.14 1.59 6.70
CA GLU A 130 -6.73 1.90 6.97
C GLU A 130 -6.53 3.34 7.47
N ALA A 131 -7.33 4.30 7.00
CA ALA A 131 -7.31 5.67 7.52
C ALA A 131 -7.76 5.74 8.98
N LEU A 132 -8.81 4.99 9.36
CA LEU A 132 -9.26 4.86 10.74
C LEU A 132 -8.13 4.27 11.63
N PHE A 133 -7.52 3.17 11.20
CA PHE A 133 -6.40 2.58 11.93
C PHE A 133 -5.19 3.50 12.04
N ALA A 134 -4.93 4.33 11.04
CA ALA A 134 -3.86 5.32 11.10
C ALA A 134 -4.15 6.40 12.15
N ALA A 135 -5.38 6.91 12.22
CA ALA A 135 -5.80 7.87 13.23
C ALA A 135 -5.71 7.29 14.65
N GLU A 136 -6.16 6.05 14.86
CA GLU A 136 -6.05 5.34 16.14
C GLU A 136 -4.58 5.16 16.56
N LEU A 137 -3.69 4.85 15.61
CA LEU A 137 -2.26 4.75 15.91
C LEU A 137 -1.62 6.10 16.24
N GLU A 138 -2.07 7.19 15.62
CA GLU A 138 -1.61 8.54 15.98
C GLU A 138 -2.03 8.91 17.40
N GLN A 139 -3.26 8.58 17.80
CA GLN A 139 -3.70 8.74 19.19
C GLN A 139 -2.89 7.88 20.15
N ALA A 140 -2.64 6.62 19.80
CA ALA A 140 -1.82 5.72 20.61
C ALA A 140 -0.37 6.21 20.73
N ALA A 141 0.17 6.89 19.75
CA ALA A 141 1.54 7.43 19.78
C ALA A 141 1.75 8.50 20.88
N ALA A 142 0.67 9.06 21.44
CA ALA A 142 0.76 9.99 22.56
C ALA A 142 1.21 9.31 23.86
N TRP A 143 0.97 8.00 24.02
CA TRP A 143 1.27 7.24 25.22
C TRP A 143 2.20 6.02 24.99
N ILE A 144 2.31 5.53 23.74
CA ILE A 144 3.29 4.50 23.39
C ILE A 144 4.58 5.16 22.89
N ARG A 145 5.67 4.93 23.59
CA ARG A 145 6.98 5.44 23.17
C ARG A 145 7.43 4.77 21.85
N PRO A 146 8.02 5.54 20.91
CA PRO A 146 8.67 4.94 19.76
C PRO A 146 9.76 3.96 20.22
N TRP A 147 9.91 2.87 19.50
CA TRP A 147 10.99 1.93 19.75
C TRP A 147 12.33 2.59 19.48
N ALA A 148 13.13 2.73 20.54
CA ALA A 148 14.52 3.18 20.41
C ALA A 148 15.45 1.96 20.22
N PRO A 149 16.54 2.10 19.46
CA PRO A 149 17.48 0.99 19.24
C PRO A 149 18.08 0.38 20.52
N ASP A 150 18.17 1.17 21.57
CA ASP A 150 18.73 0.88 22.89
C ASP A 150 17.69 0.85 24.01
N GLY A 151 16.44 1.20 23.70
CA GLY A 151 15.32 1.24 24.63
C GLY A 151 14.16 0.37 24.16
N GLY A 152 13.65 -0.49 25.06
CA GLY A 152 12.46 -1.27 24.81
C GLY A 152 11.18 -0.43 24.84
N VAL A 153 10.08 -1.03 24.47
CA VAL A 153 8.72 -0.52 24.70
C VAL A 153 8.14 -1.29 25.88
N PRO A 154 7.50 -0.62 26.86
CA PRO A 154 6.84 -1.32 27.95
C PRO A 154 5.84 -2.35 27.40
N LEU A 155 5.93 -3.58 27.89
CA LEU A 155 5.06 -4.67 27.42
C LEU A 155 3.58 -4.35 27.65
N ALA A 156 3.27 -3.70 28.78
CA ALA A 156 1.91 -3.27 29.11
C ALA A 156 1.32 -2.34 28.05
N ASP A 157 2.11 -1.42 27.47
CA ASP A 157 1.66 -0.52 26.41
C ASP A 157 1.28 -1.31 25.15
N LEU A 158 2.07 -2.33 24.80
CA LEU A 158 1.77 -3.20 23.67
C LEU A 158 0.55 -4.10 23.91
N GLN A 159 0.37 -4.55 25.15
CA GLN A 159 -0.80 -5.34 25.54
C GLN A 159 -2.09 -4.52 25.53
N ALA A 160 -2.03 -3.24 25.87
CA ALA A 160 -3.16 -2.31 25.82
C ALA A 160 -3.65 -2.03 24.38
N LEU A 161 -2.80 -2.20 23.37
CA LEU A 161 -3.21 -2.10 21.99
C LEU A 161 -4.03 -3.30 21.54
N ALA A 162 -5.19 -3.07 20.91
CA ALA A 162 -5.92 -4.10 20.20
C ALA A 162 -5.01 -4.78 19.15
N ARG A 163 -5.13 -6.09 18.98
CA ARG A 163 -4.23 -6.90 18.11
C ARG A 163 -4.05 -6.36 16.69
N PRO A 164 -5.09 -5.84 15.99
CA PRO A 164 -4.92 -5.23 14.67
C PRO A 164 -4.06 -3.95 14.70
N LEU A 165 -4.20 -3.10 15.71
CA LEU A 165 -3.39 -1.89 15.91
C LEU A 165 -1.95 -2.24 16.27
N ARG A 166 -1.77 -3.21 17.15
CA ARG A 166 -0.47 -3.74 17.54
C ARG A 166 0.33 -4.25 16.34
N SER A 167 -0.31 -5.01 15.43
CA SER A 167 0.30 -5.45 14.18
C SER A 167 0.80 -4.27 13.34
N ARG A 168 -0.03 -3.25 13.16
CA ARG A 168 0.32 -2.05 12.39
C ARG A 168 1.43 -1.25 13.04
N TRP A 169 1.39 -1.11 14.35
CA TRP A 169 2.45 -0.46 15.13
C TRP A 169 3.79 -1.19 14.95
N LEU A 170 3.81 -2.52 15.15
CA LEU A 170 5.02 -3.34 14.97
C LEU A 170 5.61 -3.20 13.56
N HIS A 171 4.76 -3.22 12.52
CA HIS A 171 5.21 -3.04 11.15
C HIS A 171 5.75 -1.62 10.89
N ALA A 172 5.14 -0.60 11.50
CA ALA A 172 5.62 0.79 11.39
C ALA A 172 6.97 0.97 12.07
N GLN A 173 7.17 0.41 13.28
CA GLN A 173 8.45 0.46 13.97
C GLN A 173 9.55 -0.31 13.22
N ALA A 174 9.23 -1.50 12.70
CA ALA A 174 10.17 -2.27 11.89
C ALA A 174 10.63 -1.48 10.64
N ALA A 175 9.71 -0.81 9.98
CA ALA A 175 10.03 0.03 8.83
C ALA A 175 10.92 1.22 9.21
N ARG A 176 10.64 1.90 10.35
CA ARG A 176 11.46 3.00 10.87
C ARG A 176 12.88 2.55 11.24
N ALA A 177 12.99 1.35 11.81
CA ALA A 177 14.27 0.75 12.18
C ALA A 177 15.04 0.15 10.99
N GLY A 178 14.53 0.22 9.77
CA GLY A 178 15.18 -0.37 8.60
C GLY A 178 15.20 -1.90 8.59
N ILE A 179 14.29 -2.54 9.35
CA ILE A 179 14.24 -4.02 9.51
C ILE A 179 13.67 -4.73 8.26
N GLY A 180 13.28 -4.01 7.24
CA GLY A 180 12.67 -4.61 6.07
C GLY A 180 11.25 -5.17 6.33
N ARG A 181 10.82 -6.15 5.53
CA ARG A 181 9.45 -6.68 5.60
C ARG A 181 9.32 -7.72 6.72
N VAL A 182 8.48 -7.43 7.72
CA VAL A 182 8.04 -8.40 8.71
C VAL A 182 6.99 -9.31 8.10
N THR A 183 7.19 -10.62 8.16
CA THR A 183 6.26 -11.62 7.61
C THR A 183 5.08 -11.87 8.55
N ARG A 184 3.99 -12.43 8.01
CA ARG A 184 2.82 -12.83 8.82
C ARG A 184 3.21 -13.78 9.96
N ARG A 185 4.08 -14.75 9.69
CA ARG A 185 4.58 -15.69 10.72
C ARG A 185 5.32 -14.96 11.85
N GLN A 186 6.16 -14.00 11.50
CA GLN A 186 6.89 -13.19 12.49
C GLN A 186 5.94 -12.32 13.31
N THR A 187 4.96 -11.69 12.68
CA THR A 187 3.92 -10.91 13.37
C THR A 187 3.15 -11.79 14.36
N GLU A 188 2.77 -12.99 13.97
CA GLU A 188 2.07 -13.93 14.84
C GLU A 188 2.93 -14.37 16.03
N LEU A 189 4.21 -14.65 15.81
CA LEU A 189 5.15 -14.96 16.90
C LEU A 189 5.32 -13.78 17.85
N LEU A 190 5.37 -12.54 17.34
CA LEU A 190 5.42 -11.33 18.16
C LEU A 190 4.17 -11.17 19.02
N HIS A 191 2.98 -11.46 18.49
CA HIS A 191 1.74 -11.45 19.27
C HIS A 191 1.79 -12.43 20.41
N ARG A 192 2.24 -13.67 20.15
CA ARG A 192 2.40 -14.68 21.22
C ARG A 192 3.38 -14.26 22.30
N LEU A 193 4.52 -13.68 21.91
CA LEU A 193 5.47 -13.14 22.90
C LEU A 193 4.83 -12.08 23.81
N ILE A 194 4.06 -11.17 23.23
CA ILE A 194 3.40 -10.09 23.94
C ILE A 194 2.27 -10.61 24.85
N GLU A 195 1.55 -11.64 24.42
CA GLU A 195 0.38 -12.20 25.11
C GLU A 195 0.75 -13.24 26.17
N GLU A 196 1.77 -14.06 25.93
CA GLU A 196 2.13 -15.20 26.78
C GLU A 196 3.16 -14.87 27.87
N LEU A 197 3.69 -13.64 27.92
CA LEU A 197 4.75 -13.21 28.88
C LEU A 197 5.98 -14.14 28.92
N ALA A 198 6.15 -14.99 27.92
CA ALA A 198 7.23 -15.96 27.91
C ALA A 198 8.56 -15.30 27.53
N PRO A 199 9.67 -15.61 28.21
CA PRO A 199 11.01 -15.11 27.86
C PRO A 199 11.50 -15.78 26.57
N ARG A 200 10.94 -15.40 25.45
CA ARG A 200 11.29 -15.90 24.11
C ARG A 200 11.76 -14.74 23.26
N SER A 201 12.52 -15.03 22.24
CA SER A 201 12.92 -14.02 21.27
C SER A 201 12.43 -14.38 19.87
N VAL A 202 12.10 -13.37 19.06
CA VAL A 202 11.79 -13.54 17.64
C VAL A 202 12.88 -12.89 16.81
N THR A 203 13.49 -13.66 15.91
CA THR A 203 14.42 -13.11 14.93
C THR A 203 13.62 -12.55 13.75
N LEU A 204 13.81 -11.27 13.48
CA LEU A 204 13.30 -10.58 12.30
C LEU A 204 14.33 -10.63 11.16
N ALA A 205 14.06 -9.94 10.06
CA ALA A 205 14.96 -9.90 8.93
C ALA A 205 16.40 -9.49 9.33
N GLY A 206 17.37 -10.26 8.88
CA GLY A 206 18.79 -10.03 9.19
C GLY A 206 19.15 -10.29 10.67
N ARG A 207 19.87 -9.35 11.28
CA ARG A 207 20.42 -9.43 12.64
C ARG A 207 19.45 -8.99 13.77
N TRP A 208 18.26 -8.54 13.41
CA TRP A 208 17.31 -8.01 14.38
C TRP A 208 16.63 -9.11 15.19
N ARG A 209 16.67 -8.97 16.50
CA ARG A 209 16.03 -9.87 17.45
C ARG A 209 15.22 -9.06 18.45
N LEU A 210 13.94 -9.38 18.62
CA LEU A 210 13.09 -8.89 19.70
C LEU A 210 13.13 -9.89 20.86
N ARG A 211 13.27 -9.37 22.07
CA ARG A 211 13.27 -10.15 23.31
C ARG A 211 12.17 -9.64 24.23
#